data_6b87d000434729408254b01b7b8a3497
#
_entry.id   6b87d000434729408254b01b7b8a3497
#
_cell.length_a   1.000
_cell.length_b   1.000
_cell.length_c   1.000
_cell.angle_alpha   90.00
_cell.angle_beta   90.00
_cell.angle_gamma   90.00
#
_symmetry.space_group_name_H-M   'P 1'
#
loop_
_entity.id
_entity.type
_entity.pdbx_description
1 polymer ?
#
loop_
_entity_poly.entity_id
_entity_poly.type
_entity_poly.pdbx_seq_one_letter_code
_entity_poly.pdbx_strand_id
1 'polypeptide(L)'
;MQRFNNCRYNAFITLFYFVYSSFIKELKDDISNKLLIELNEMILKLSNDNCDKNYYDIIIFLQKNKFDSNNYLIDEIIKEEDEEKKAELINKMNTNLTLDTTSSGYINQLFSIFKNNTNFCLQEKKYSECILCGRSNLELIKEMQPFIYVNKNNINLKNIFNISIEKCKERYTYDCQCRRNEKEDLLCTKVKYTIESFPYYLNILLDMTFQDLEKNKENIFKIAEDIIFLNKNKEYKLKGIIALPSYNHYICIIFNPMGKYVDDSFKANNIYYHDGTVNGGKIVPLNIDEDWKNLGIPYILVYELIKI
;
A
#
# COMPACT_ATOMS: atom_id res chain seq x y z
N MET A 1 23.57 3.36 4.80
CA MET A 1 23.90 3.06 6.21
C MET A 1 22.63 2.55 6.88
N GLN A 2 22.61 1.25 7.21
CA GLN A 2 21.49 0.70 7.93
C GLN A 2 21.76 0.73 9.41
N ARG A 3 20.95 1.42 10.11
CA ARG A 3 20.89 1.25 11.56
C ARG A 3 19.44 0.99 11.91
N PHE A 4 19.18 -0.30 12.28
CA PHE A 4 18.03 -0.74 13.07
C PHE A 4 16.63 -0.71 12.44
N ASN A 5 16.04 -1.88 12.36
CA ASN A 5 14.61 -2.26 12.17
C ASN A 5 13.65 -1.31 11.40
N ASN A 6 14.20 -0.47 10.53
CA ASN A 6 13.43 0.39 9.65
C ASN A 6 13.05 -0.32 8.33
N CYS A 7 13.06 -1.65 8.32
CA CYS A 7 12.79 -2.43 7.11
C CYS A 7 11.46 -2.03 6.44
N ARG A 8 10.43 -1.68 7.21
CA ARG A 8 9.15 -1.22 6.68
C ARG A 8 9.26 0.11 5.93
N TYR A 9 9.98 1.10 6.47
CA TYR A 9 10.20 2.37 5.79
C TYR A 9 11.08 2.18 4.57
N ASN A 10 12.15 1.40 4.71
CA ASN A 10 13.06 1.10 3.61
C ASN A 10 12.30 0.41 2.46
N ALA A 11 11.49 -0.61 2.76
CA ALA A 11 10.68 -1.29 1.76
C ALA A 11 9.67 -0.35 1.09
N PHE A 12 8.98 0.48 1.88
CA PHE A 12 8.01 1.45 1.36
C PHE A 12 8.69 2.54 0.50
N ILE A 13 9.77 3.17 0.99
CA ILE A 13 10.47 4.24 0.27
C ILE A 13 11.06 3.71 -1.03
N THR A 14 11.64 2.50 -1.00
CA THR A 14 12.20 1.85 -2.19
C THR A 14 11.10 1.57 -3.22
N LEU A 15 9.98 1.00 -2.77
CA LEU A 15 8.83 0.76 -3.63
C LEU A 15 8.28 2.07 -4.21
N PHE A 16 8.14 3.10 -3.37
CA PHE A 16 7.65 4.42 -3.78
C PHE A 16 8.55 5.02 -4.86
N TYR A 17 9.85 5.00 -4.65
CA TYR A 17 10.82 5.54 -5.60
C TYR A 17 10.78 4.85 -6.96
N PHE A 18 10.84 3.53 -6.99
CA PHE A 18 10.98 2.79 -8.25
C PHE A 18 9.67 2.53 -8.96
N VAL A 19 8.53 2.54 -8.25
CA VAL A 19 7.23 2.22 -8.85
C VAL A 19 6.41 3.48 -9.09
N TYR A 20 6.30 4.37 -8.11
CA TYR A 20 5.36 5.49 -8.18
C TYR A 20 5.99 6.82 -8.59
N SER A 21 7.29 7.03 -8.32
CA SER A 21 7.94 8.35 -8.44
C SER A 21 7.84 8.97 -9.84
N SER A 22 8.01 8.19 -10.90
CA SER A 22 7.90 8.68 -12.29
C SER A 22 6.49 9.19 -12.60
N PHE A 23 5.49 8.46 -12.19
CA PHE A 23 4.08 8.83 -12.37
C PHE A 23 3.71 10.07 -11.54
N ILE A 24 4.16 10.12 -10.26
CA ILE A 24 3.84 11.25 -9.38
C ILE A 24 4.42 12.56 -9.88
N LYS A 25 5.57 12.54 -10.57
CA LYS A 25 6.13 13.74 -11.22
C LYS A 25 5.24 14.35 -12.30
N GLU A 26 4.37 13.54 -12.90
CA GLU A 26 3.46 13.96 -13.97
C GLU A 26 2.10 14.42 -13.43
N LEU A 27 1.84 14.23 -12.13
CA LEU A 27 0.60 14.66 -11.50
C LEU A 27 0.51 16.17 -11.49
N LYS A 28 -0.71 16.69 -11.71
CA LYS A 28 -0.99 18.11 -11.54
C LYS A 28 -0.85 18.49 -10.07
N ASP A 29 -0.29 19.67 -9.82
CA ASP A 29 -0.21 20.25 -8.47
C ASP A 29 -1.60 20.75 -8.05
N ASP A 30 -2.37 19.85 -7.47
CA ASP A 30 -3.65 20.12 -6.85
C ASP A 30 -3.66 19.64 -5.39
N ILE A 31 -4.70 20.00 -4.65
CA ILE A 31 -4.82 19.69 -3.21
C ILE A 31 -4.74 18.18 -2.97
N SER A 32 -5.26 17.36 -3.88
CA SER A 32 -5.30 15.89 -3.73
C SER A 32 -3.93 15.25 -3.91
N ASN A 33 -3.04 15.87 -4.67
CA ASN A 33 -1.72 15.36 -5.01
C ASN A 33 -0.59 15.99 -4.19
N LYS A 34 -0.85 17.10 -3.49
CA LYS A 34 0.17 17.91 -2.80
C LYS A 34 1.10 17.08 -1.90
N LEU A 35 0.54 16.23 -1.02
CA LEU A 35 1.34 15.42 -0.12
C LEU A 35 2.15 14.33 -0.85
N LEU A 36 1.61 13.79 -1.94
CA LEU A 36 2.32 12.82 -2.78
C LEU A 36 3.51 13.46 -3.49
N ILE A 37 3.32 14.66 -4.03
CA ILE A 37 4.38 15.44 -4.71
C ILE A 37 5.47 15.80 -3.71
N GLU A 38 5.09 16.31 -2.53
CA GLU A 38 6.04 16.68 -1.47
C GLU A 38 6.86 15.47 -1.00
N LEU A 39 6.22 14.33 -0.73
CA LEU A 39 6.93 13.10 -0.39
C LEU A 39 7.87 12.65 -1.51
N ASN A 40 7.41 12.72 -2.77
CA ASN A 40 8.23 12.35 -3.91
C ASN A 40 9.49 13.21 -4.03
N GLU A 41 9.39 14.52 -3.82
CA GLU A 41 10.54 15.42 -3.81
C GLU A 41 11.54 15.09 -2.68
N MET A 42 11.03 14.75 -1.48
CA MET A 42 11.87 14.32 -0.37
C MET A 42 12.60 13.02 -0.69
N ILE A 43 11.89 12.03 -1.25
CA ILE A 43 12.49 10.74 -1.63
C ILE A 43 13.54 10.91 -2.73
N LEU A 44 13.31 11.79 -3.70
CA LEU A 44 14.30 12.09 -4.75
C LEU A 44 15.58 12.75 -4.20
N LYS A 45 15.50 13.48 -3.10
CA LYS A 45 16.67 14.05 -2.41
C LYS A 45 17.52 13.02 -1.67
N LEU A 46 16.98 11.82 -1.36
CA LEU A 46 17.75 10.74 -0.74
C LEU A 46 18.90 10.24 -1.62
N SER A 47 18.80 10.41 -2.91
CA SER A 47 19.82 10.00 -3.87
C SER A 47 21.03 10.97 -3.93
N ASN A 48 20.89 12.14 -3.31
CA ASN A 48 21.93 13.17 -3.24
C ASN A 48 22.55 13.19 -1.83
N ASP A 49 23.80 13.62 -1.70
CA ASP A 49 24.63 13.61 -0.49
C ASP A 49 23.88 14.11 0.78
N ASN A 50 23.74 13.33 1.78
CA ASN A 50 23.14 13.46 3.12
C ASN A 50 21.97 12.50 3.38
N CYS A 51 22.16 11.25 3.02
CA CYS A 51 21.18 10.18 3.10
C CYS A 51 20.47 10.08 4.46
N ASP A 52 21.19 10.21 5.58
CA ASP A 52 20.65 9.98 6.91
C ASP A 52 19.65 11.08 7.31
N LYS A 53 19.99 12.34 7.12
CA LYS A 53 19.09 13.47 7.46
C LYS A 53 17.81 13.42 6.62
N ASN A 54 17.94 13.31 5.32
CA ASN A 54 16.80 13.26 4.40
C ASN A 54 15.88 12.07 4.69
N TYR A 55 16.43 10.93 5.14
CA TYR A 55 15.66 9.75 5.52
C TYR A 55 14.78 10.02 6.75
N TYR A 56 15.35 10.65 7.80
CA TYR A 56 14.56 11.01 8.99
C TYR A 56 13.50 12.06 8.69
N ASP A 57 13.80 13.01 7.83
CA ASP A 57 12.81 14.02 7.39
C ASP A 57 11.60 13.36 6.74
N ILE A 58 11.80 12.29 5.96
CA ILE A 58 10.69 11.50 5.38
C ILE A 58 9.88 10.82 6.47
N ILE A 59 10.52 10.19 7.46
CA ILE A 59 9.80 9.53 8.56
C ILE A 59 8.97 10.55 9.32
N ILE A 60 9.56 11.70 9.66
CA ILE A 60 8.86 12.80 10.35
C ILE A 60 7.69 13.31 9.50
N PHE A 61 7.87 13.45 8.20
CA PHE A 61 6.80 13.85 7.28
C PHE A 61 5.62 12.88 7.30
N LEU A 62 5.89 11.58 7.20
CA LEU A 62 4.87 10.53 7.22
C LEU A 62 4.08 10.54 8.53
N GLN A 63 4.77 10.75 9.65
CA GLN A 63 4.14 10.84 10.98
C GLN A 63 3.33 12.12 11.14
N LYS A 64 3.91 13.28 10.81
CA LYS A 64 3.24 14.59 10.92
C LYS A 64 1.93 14.63 10.16
N ASN A 65 1.85 13.93 9.03
CA ASN A 65 0.65 13.80 8.23
C ASN A 65 -0.22 12.59 8.62
N LYS A 66 0.07 11.94 9.76
CA LYS A 66 -0.69 10.79 10.31
C LYS A 66 -0.71 9.55 9.41
N PHE A 67 0.28 9.38 8.56
CA PHE A 67 0.45 8.15 7.79
C PHE A 67 1.15 7.04 8.59
N ASP A 68 1.75 7.39 9.72
CA ASP A 68 2.29 6.45 10.70
C ASP A 68 2.01 6.99 12.11
N SER A 69 0.99 6.48 12.78
CA SER A 69 0.52 7.00 14.07
C SER A 69 1.11 6.31 15.30
N ASN A 70 2.03 5.36 15.11
CA ASN A 70 2.40 4.44 16.18
C ASN A 70 3.72 4.72 16.89
N ASN A 71 4.35 5.87 16.62
CA ASN A 71 5.62 6.20 17.24
C ASN A 71 5.51 7.49 18.07
N TYR A 72 5.23 7.34 19.39
CA TYR A 72 5.10 8.46 20.32
C TYR A 72 6.35 9.35 20.40
N LEU A 73 7.55 8.79 20.13
CA LEU A 73 8.79 9.56 20.11
C LEU A 73 8.86 10.57 18.98
N ILE A 74 8.12 10.34 17.89
CA ILE A 74 8.11 11.28 16.78
C ILE A 74 7.35 12.55 17.13
N ASP A 75 6.29 12.46 17.93
CA ASP A 75 5.61 13.65 18.44
C ASP A 75 6.53 14.50 19.35
N GLU A 76 7.43 13.87 20.10
CA GLU A 76 8.45 14.55 20.88
C GLU A 76 9.50 15.18 19.97
N ILE A 77 9.98 14.44 18.97
CA ILE A 77 10.97 14.95 17.97
C ILE A 77 10.42 16.15 17.20
N ILE A 78 9.14 16.13 16.81
CA ILE A 78 8.51 17.24 16.08
C ILE A 78 8.42 18.51 16.94
N LYS A 79 8.23 18.34 18.26
CA LYS A 79 8.09 19.45 19.21
C LYS A 79 9.43 19.98 19.73
N GLU A 80 10.51 19.20 19.56
CA GLU A 80 11.83 19.58 20.05
C GLU A 80 12.50 20.57 19.12
N GLU A 81 12.85 21.74 19.63
CA GLU A 81 13.54 22.82 18.91
C GLU A 81 15.07 22.73 19.03
N ASP A 82 15.57 22.05 20.07
CA ASP A 82 16.98 21.84 20.30
C ASP A 82 17.52 20.70 19.42
N GLU A 83 18.44 21.01 18.52
CA GLU A 83 18.98 20.06 17.54
C GLU A 83 19.77 18.92 18.20
N GLU A 84 20.43 19.14 19.36
CA GLU A 84 21.16 18.08 20.08
C GLU A 84 20.18 17.10 20.71
N LYS A 85 19.16 17.61 21.42
CA LYS A 85 18.11 16.78 22.01
C LYS A 85 17.28 16.07 20.93
N LYS A 86 17.02 16.73 19.82
CA LYS A 86 16.35 16.12 18.67
C LYS A 86 17.15 14.95 18.12
N ALA A 87 18.47 15.08 18.01
CA ALA A 87 19.36 14.01 17.60
C ALA A 87 19.37 12.85 18.62
N GLU A 88 19.31 13.14 19.93
CA GLU A 88 19.17 12.11 20.98
C GLU A 88 17.85 11.39 20.89
N LEU A 89 16.73 12.09 20.67
CA LEU A 89 15.39 11.49 20.47
C LEU A 89 15.35 10.63 19.22
N ILE A 90 15.97 11.05 18.12
CA ILE A 90 16.10 10.25 16.90
C ILE A 90 16.91 8.97 17.18
N ASN A 91 18.03 9.06 17.92
CA ASN A 91 18.79 7.90 18.32
C ASN A 91 18.01 6.96 19.22
N LYS A 92 17.26 7.51 20.19
CA LYS A 92 16.36 6.73 21.06
C LYS A 92 15.23 6.07 20.27
N MET A 93 14.66 6.76 19.30
CA MET A 93 13.67 6.19 18.37
C MET A 93 14.27 5.00 17.61
N ASN A 94 15.48 5.13 17.10
CA ASN A 94 16.18 4.06 16.38
C ASN A 94 16.48 2.85 17.26
N THR A 95 16.78 3.06 18.54
CA THR A 95 16.99 1.96 19.50
C THR A 95 15.69 1.31 19.96
N ASN A 96 14.60 2.08 20.11
CA ASN A 96 13.31 1.56 20.58
C ASN A 96 12.49 0.90 19.47
N LEU A 97 12.67 1.29 18.21
CA LEU A 97 12.07 0.58 17.06
C LEU A 97 12.51 -0.88 16.97
N THR A 98 13.59 -1.25 17.70
CA THR A 98 14.00 -2.66 17.84
C THR A 98 13.10 -3.49 18.76
N LEU A 99 12.28 -2.87 19.60
CA LEU A 99 11.53 -3.55 20.65
C LEU A 99 10.04 -3.77 20.32
N ASP A 100 9.50 -3.02 19.37
CA ASP A 100 8.06 -3.14 19.02
C ASP A 100 7.85 -3.92 17.72
N THR A 101 8.19 -5.22 17.80
CA THR A 101 8.22 -6.13 16.65
C THR A 101 6.87 -6.79 16.34
N THR A 102 5.78 -6.37 16.97
CA THR A 102 4.57 -7.19 17.00
C THR A 102 3.55 -6.93 15.89
N SER A 103 3.75 -5.98 14.97
CA SER A 103 2.69 -5.68 14.03
C SER A 103 3.15 -5.53 12.58
N SER A 104 2.84 -6.55 11.82
CA SER A 104 2.73 -6.49 10.35
C SER A 104 1.79 -5.37 9.86
N GLY A 105 0.96 -4.80 10.75
CA GLY A 105 -0.03 -3.77 10.43
C GLY A 105 0.53 -2.39 10.06
N TYR A 106 1.76 -2.09 10.39
CA TYR A 106 2.27 -0.71 10.26
C TYR A 106 2.64 -0.29 8.85
N ILE A 107 3.10 -1.17 8.00
CA ILE A 107 3.44 -0.81 6.62
C ILE A 107 2.21 -0.38 5.83
N ASN A 108 1.05 -0.92 6.15
CA ASN A 108 -0.22 -0.57 5.50
C ASN A 108 -0.61 0.88 5.77
N GLN A 109 -0.22 1.42 6.94
CA GLN A 109 -0.51 2.80 7.31
C GLN A 109 0.25 3.79 6.42
N LEU A 110 1.47 3.46 6.01
CA LEU A 110 2.26 4.30 5.12
C LEU A 110 1.56 4.51 3.77
N PHE A 111 0.80 3.50 3.31
CA PHE A 111 -0.01 3.61 2.10
C PHE A 111 -1.24 4.52 2.25
N SER A 112 -1.56 4.97 3.47
CA SER A 112 -2.65 5.94 3.70
C SER A 112 -2.41 7.27 2.98
N ILE A 113 -1.17 7.57 2.58
CA ILE A 113 -0.86 8.72 1.72
C ILE A 113 -1.60 8.68 0.38
N PHE A 114 -1.97 7.50 -0.10
CA PHE A 114 -2.73 7.31 -1.34
C PHE A 114 -4.25 7.38 -1.14
N LYS A 115 -4.72 7.46 0.12
CA LYS A 115 -6.15 7.48 0.43
C LYS A 115 -6.86 8.61 -0.30
N ASN A 116 -8.04 8.33 -0.84
CA ASN A 116 -8.88 9.27 -1.59
C ASN A 116 -8.29 9.80 -2.91
N ASN A 117 -7.20 9.21 -3.39
CA ASN A 117 -6.65 9.53 -4.70
C ASN A 117 -7.10 8.48 -5.73
N THR A 118 -7.79 8.91 -6.77
CA THR A 118 -8.38 8.04 -7.80
C THR A 118 -7.35 7.27 -8.63
N ASN A 119 -6.09 7.74 -8.65
CA ASN A 119 -5.01 7.02 -9.32
C ASN A 119 -4.51 5.80 -8.53
N PHE A 120 -4.85 5.73 -7.23
CA PHE A 120 -4.38 4.68 -6.32
C PHE A 120 -5.51 3.95 -5.60
N CYS A 121 -6.75 4.42 -5.72
CA CYS A 121 -7.90 3.88 -5.01
C CYS A 121 -9.02 3.51 -5.98
N LEU A 122 -9.69 2.40 -5.73
CA LEU A 122 -10.95 2.07 -6.40
C LEU A 122 -12.01 3.10 -6.02
N GLN A 123 -12.71 3.64 -7.00
CA GLN A 123 -13.85 4.51 -6.80
C GLN A 123 -15.14 3.69 -6.87
N GLU A 124 -15.93 3.72 -5.81
CA GLU A 124 -17.17 2.96 -5.68
C GLU A 124 -18.39 3.89 -5.63
N LYS A 125 -19.50 3.44 -6.23
CA LYS A 125 -20.82 4.01 -6.05
C LYS A 125 -21.67 3.09 -5.19
N LYS A 126 -22.42 3.68 -4.27
CA LYS A 126 -23.45 3.02 -3.48
C LYS A 126 -24.82 3.38 -4.01
N TYR A 127 -25.54 2.41 -4.51
CA TYR A 127 -26.95 2.53 -4.80
C TYR A 127 -27.74 1.95 -3.63
N SER A 128 -28.71 2.69 -3.15
CA SER A 128 -29.61 2.24 -2.09
C SER A 128 -31.06 2.48 -2.50
N GLU A 129 -31.94 1.51 -2.26
CA GLU A 129 -33.36 1.56 -2.58
C GLU A 129 -34.17 0.97 -1.44
N CYS A 130 -35.14 1.72 -0.95
CA CYS A 130 -36.08 1.19 0.04
C CYS A 130 -37.19 0.40 -0.67
N ILE A 131 -37.29 -0.88 -0.37
CA ILE A 131 -38.30 -1.77 -0.95
C ILE A 131 -39.75 -1.43 -0.53
N LEU A 132 -39.90 -0.63 0.53
CA LEU A 132 -41.20 -0.28 1.08
C LEU A 132 -41.75 1.05 0.55
N CYS A 133 -40.91 2.04 0.44
CA CYS A 133 -41.35 3.37 -0.01
C CYS A 133 -40.81 3.76 -1.39
N GLY A 134 -40.02 2.91 -2.03
CA GLY A 134 -39.46 3.16 -3.35
C GLY A 134 -38.40 4.28 -3.42
N ARG A 135 -38.02 4.90 -2.29
CA ARG A 135 -36.97 5.92 -2.30
C ARG A 135 -35.64 5.31 -2.68
N SER A 136 -35.00 5.87 -3.67
CA SER A 136 -33.66 5.47 -4.09
C SER A 136 -32.66 6.62 -3.93
N ASN A 137 -31.42 6.26 -3.66
CA ASN A 137 -30.28 7.18 -3.59
C ASN A 137 -29.08 6.56 -4.28
N LEU A 138 -28.34 7.37 -5.02
CA LEU A 138 -27.06 7.03 -5.63
C LEU A 138 -26.02 8.00 -5.10
N GLU A 139 -25.02 7.49 -4.39
CA GLU A 139 -23.95 8.29 -3.84
C GLU A 139 -22.59 7.74 -4.23
N LEU A 140 -21.65 8.65 -4.50
CA LEU A 140 -20.25 8.30 -4.67
C LEU A 140 -19.64 8.12 -3.29
N ILE A 141 -18.93 7.00 -3.07
CA ILE A 141 -18.23 6.77 -1.80
C ILE A 141 -17.03 7.72 -1.75
N LYS A 142 -17.05 8.62 -0.77
CA LYS A 142 -16.03 9.65 -0.59
C LYS A 142 -14.74 9.11 0.03
N GLU A 143 -14.85 8.09 0.89
CA GLU A 143 -13.69 7.49 1.55
C GLU A 143 -13.20 6.28 0.78
N MET A 144 -12.19 6.50 -0.06
CA MET A 144 -11.57 5.46 -0.85
C MET A 144 -10.32 4.93 -0.15
N GLN A 145 -10.20 3.60 -0.10
CA GLN A 145 -9.03 2.92 0.48
C GLN A 145 -8.03 2.57 -0.61
N PRO A 146 -6.71 2.66 -0.31
CA PRO A 146 -5.67 2.40 -1.30
C PRO A 146 -5.43 0.91 -1.56
N PHE A 147 -6.19 0.00 -0.93
CA PHE A 147 -6.00 -1.43 -1.05
C PHE A 147 -7.26 -2.19 -1.44
N ILE A 148 -7.06 -3.26 -2.21
CA ILE A 148 -7.95 -4.41 -2.21
C ILE A 148 -7.44 -5.37 -1.13
N TYR A 149 -8.30 -5.69 -0.16
CA TYR A 149 -7.95 -6.58 0.96
C TYR A 149 -8.23 -8.03 0.61
N VAL A 150 -7.22 -8.87 0.79
CA VAL A 150 -7.32 -10.32 0.63
C VAL A 150 -7.05 -10.99 1.97
N ASN A 151 -7.99 -11.77 2.44
CA ASN A 151 -7.87 -12.55 3.68
C ASN A 151 -7.96 -14.05 3.41
N LYS A 152 -7.77 -14.87 4.44
CA LYS A 152 -7.79 -16.34 4.35
C LYS A 152 -9.08 -16.95 3.77
N ASN A 153 -10.20 -16.22 3.85
CA ASN A 153 -11.49 -16.72 3.37
C ASN A 153 -11.70 -16.46 1.87
N ASN A 154 -10.91 -15.55 1.30
CA ASN A 154 -11.06 -15.09 -0.07
C ASN A 154 -9.79 -15.19 -0.91
N ILE A 155 -8.81 -15.96 -0.44
CA ILE A 155 -7.51 -16.12 -1.09
C ILE A 155 -7.57 -16.84 -2.44
N ASN A 156 -8.74 -17.40 -2.81
CA ASN A 156 -8.90 -18.04 -4.10
C ASN A 156 -9.04 -16.96 -5.20
N LEU A 157 -8.08 -16.94 -6.12
CA LEU A 157 -7.88 -15.89 -7.14
C LEU A 157 -9.08 -15.56 -8.01
N LYS A 158 -9.81 -16.60 -8.43
CA LYS A 158 -11.06 -16.37 -9.16
C LYS A 158 -12.02 -15.47 -8.38
N ASN A 159 -11.85 -15.42 -7.06
CA ASN A 159 -12.67 -14.63 -6.16
C ASN A 159 -12.05 -13.26 -5.84
N ILE A 160 -10.75 -13.03 -5.95
CA ILE A 160 -10.16 -11.72 -5.58
C ILE A 160 -10.62 -10.64 -6.53
N PHE A 161 -10.62 -10.91 -7.81
CA PHE A 161 -11.14 -9.99 -8.81
C PHE A 161 -12.67 -9.99 -8.86
N ASN A 162 -13.29 -11.11 -8.52
CA ASN A 162 -14.73 -11.18 -8.27
C ASN A 162 -15.11 -10.54 -6.93
N ILE A 163 -14.24 -10.41 -5.95
CA ILE A 163 -14.56 -9.78 -4.65
C ILE A 163 -14.68 -8.26 -4.78
N SER A 164 -13.87 -7.62 -5.58
CA SER A 164 -14.14 -6.21 -5.91
C SER A 164 -15.47 -6.08 -6.67
N ILE A 165 -15.83 -7.10 -7.45
CA ILE A 165 -17.14 -7.23 -8.13
C ILE A 165 -18.20 -7.81 -7.18
N GLU A 166 -17.85 -8.68 -6.24
CA GLU A 166 -18.74 -9.27 -5.21
C GLU A 166 -19.09 -8.31 -4.06
N LYS A 167 -18.35 -7.22 -3.87
CA LYS A 167 -18.87 -6.05 -3.13
C LYS A 167 -20.12 -5.48 -3.80
N CYS A 168 -20.39 -5.88 -5.04
CA CYS A 168 -21.65 -5.63 -5.73
C CYS A 168 -22.81 -6.53 -5.24
N LYS A 169 -22.60 -7.39 -4.21
CA LYS A 169 -23.69 -8.17 -3.62
C LYS A 169 -24.70 -7.24 -2.96
N GLU A 170 -25.94 -7.46 -3.31
CA GLU A 170 -27.06 -6.82 -2.67
C GLU A 170 -27.07 -7.14 -1.18
N ARG A 171 -27.11 -6.11 -0.36
CA ARG A 171 -27.28 -6.21 1.09
C ARG A 171 -28.56 -5.50 1.49
N TYR A 172 -29.18 -5.97 2.53
CA TYR A 172 -30.32 -5.29 3.13
C TYR A 172 -29.90 -4.62 4.42
N THR A 173 -30.32 -3.38 4.61
CA THR A 173 -30.00 -2.56 5.78
C THR A 173 -31.24 -1.86 6.32
N TYR A 174 -31.13 -1.24 7.51
CA TYR A 174 -32.20 -0.50 8.19
C TYR A 174 -32.23 1.00 7.85
N ASP A 175 -31.49 1.45 6.82
CA ASP A 175 -31.18 2.87 6.59
C ASP A 175 -32.38 3.74 6.15
N CYS A 176 -33.57 3.16 5.92
CA CYS A 176 -34.73 3.96 5.51
C CYS A 176 -35.50 4.55 6.70
N GLN A 177 -35.66 5.88 6.67
CA GLN A 177 -36.41 6.61 7.69
C GLN A 177 -37.94 6.44 7.61
N CYS A 178 -38.46 5.78 6.57
CA CYS A 178 -39.91 5.62 6.39
C CYS A 178 -40.59 4.77 7.47
N ARG A 179 -39.81 4.04 8.29
CA ARG A 179 -40.31 3.14 9.36
C ARG A 179 -39.86 3.53 10.78
N ARG A 180 -39.38 4.74 11.00
CA ARG A 180 -38.97 5.16 12.37
C ARG A 180 -40.03 5.01 13.44
N ASN A 181 -41.29 4.82 13.07
CA ASN A 181 -42.43 4.71 13.99
C ASN A 181 -42.98 3.28 14.14
N GLU A 182 -42.44 2.30 13.45
CA GLU A 182 -42.92 0.91 13.53
C GLU A 182 -41.97 0.05 14.36
N LYS A 183 -42.53 -0.76 15.25
CA LYS A 183 -41.79 -1.60 16.23
C LYS A 183 -41.09 -2.82 15.65
N GLU A 184 -41.08 -3.00 14.32
CA GLU A 184 -40.44 -4.14 13.68
C GLU A 184 -39.17 -3.71 12.94
N ASP A 185 -38.03 -4.25 13.38
CA ASP A 185 -36.71 -4.13 12.73
C ASP A 185 -36.67 -4.95 11.43
N LEU A 186 -37.32 -4.49 10.38
CA LEU A 186 -37.24 -5.13 9.07
C LEU A 186 -36.20 -4.45 8.21
N LEU A 187 -35.26 -5.26 7.69
CA LEU A 187 -34.27 -4.83 6.69
C LEU A 187 -35.00 -4.40 5.42
N CYS A 188 -35.19 -3.08 5.24
CA CYS A 188 -36.03 -2.53 4.18
C CYS A 188 -35.25 -1.83 3.06
N THR A 189 -33.94 -1.64 3.23
CA THR A 189 -33.13 -0.96 2.23
C THR A 189 -32.21 -1.94 1.53
N LYS A 190 -32.40 -2.09 0.23
CA LYS A 190 -31.53 -2.84 -0.66
C LYS A 190 -30.34 -1.95 -1.01
N VAL A 191 -29.12 -2.41 -0.72
CA VAL A 191 -27.88 -1.67 -1.00
C VAL A 191 -27.03 -2.47 -1.98
N LYS A 192 -26.58 -1.79 -3.03
CA LYS A 192 -25.68 -2.34 -4.03
C LYS A 192 -24.48 -1.41 -4.21
N TYR A 193 -23.28 -1.98 -4.21
CA TYR A 193 -22.05 -1.26 -4.53
C TYR A 193 -21.61 -1.60 -5.95
N THR A 194 -21.18 -0.61 -6.70
CA THR A 194 -20.62 -0.78 -8.04
C THR A 194 -19.30 -0.04 -8.16
N ILE A 195 -18.34 -0.62 -8.87
CA ILE A 195 -17.08 0.08 -9.16
C ILE A 195 -17.34 1.09 -10.27
N GLU A 196 -17.03 2.34 -10.02
CA GLU A 196 -17.13 3.44 -10.98
C GLU A 196 -15.87 3.56 -11.80
N SER A 197 -14.70 3.54 -11.13
CA SER A 197 -13.42 3.60 -11.81
C SER A 197 -12.36 2.74 -11.14
N PHE A 198 -11.41 2.30 -11.96
CA PHE A 198 -10.25 1.54 -11.54
C PHE A 198 -9.04 2.47 -11.46
N PRO A 199 -8.16 2.32 -10.43
CA PRO A 199 -6.99 3.16 -10.28
C PRO A 199 -5.93 2.88 -11.35
N TYR A 200 -4.99 3.80 -11.53
CA TYR A 200 -3.80 3.56 -12.36
C TYR A 200 -2.84 2.57 -11.67
N TYR A 201 -2.65 2.71 -10.36
CA TYR A 201 -1.94 1.72 -9.52
C TYR A 201 -2.91 0.96 -8.63
N LEU A 202 -2.93 -0.35 -8.77
CA LEU A 202 -3.74 -1.25 -7.96
C LEU A 202 -2.86 -1.88 -6.88
N ASN A 203 -3.17 -1.59 -5.62
CA ASN A 203 -2.48 -2.18 -4.48
C ASN A 203 -3.35 -3.30 -3.88
N ILE A 204 -2.78 -4.48 -3.71
CA ILE A 204 -3.43 -5.62 -3.07
C ILE A 204 -2.70 -5.90 -1.75
N LEU A 205 -3.44 -5.89 -0.65
CA LEU A 205 -2.94 -6.23 0.68
C LEU A 205 -3.41 -7.61 1.07
N LEU A 206 -2.47 -8.49 1.40
CA LEU A 206 -2.74 -9.79 1.97
C LEU A 206 -2.92 -9.65 3.49
N ASP A 207 -4.15 -9.30 3.91
CA ASP A 207 -4.52 -9.03 5.31
C ASP A 207 -4.65 -10.33 6.11
N MET A 208 -3.51 -10.92 6.42
CA MET A 208 -3.37 -12.21 7.10
C MET A 208 -2.19 -12.18 8.07
N THR A 209 -2.26 -13.05 9.11
CA THR A 209 -1.09 -13.27 9.97
C THR A 209 0.04 -13.94 9.18
N PHE A 210 1.28 -13.81 9.65
CA PHE A 210 2.42 -14.46 8.99
C PHE A 210 2.23 -15.99 8.90
N GLN A 211 1.68 -16.60 9.94
CA GLN A 211 1.37 -18.04 9.94
C GLN A 211 0.32 -18.43 8.89
N ASP A 212 -0.71 -17.58 8.69
CA ASP A 212 -1.71 -17.81 7.66
C ASP A 212 -1.12 -17.59 6.25
N LEU A 213 -0.19 -16.62 6.10
CA LEU A 213 0.55 -16.40 4.86
C LEU A 213 1.41 -17.63 4.51
N GLU A 214 2.15 -18.18 5.47
CA GLU A 214 2.97 -19.40 5.26
C GLU A 214 2.11 -20.59 4.84
N LYS A 215 0.99 -20.83 5.53
CA LYS A 215 0.06 -21.93 5.21
C LYS A 215 -0.55 -21.81 3.81
N ASN A 216 -0.69 -20.60 3.30
CA ASN A 216 -1.32 -20.31 2.00
C ASN A 216 -0.29 -19.92 0.93
N LYS A 217 1.00 -20.10 1.17
CA LYS A 217 2.11 -19.62 0.32
C LYS A 217 1.92 -19.94 -1.16
N GLU A 218 1.55 -21.16 -1.50
CA GLU A 218 1.34 -21.57 -2.90
C GLU A 218 0.20 -20.80 -3.58
N ASN A 219 -0.90 -20.56 -2.87
CA ASN A 219 -2.01 -19.78 -3.41
C ASN A 219 -1.64 -18.31 -3.55
N ILE A 220 -0.86 -17.77 -2.61
CA ILE A 220 -0.35 -16.40 -2.66
C ILE A 220 0.54 -16.20 -3.88
N PHE A 221 1.44 -17.12 -4.18
CA PHE A 221 2.28 -17.03 -5.37
C PHE A 221 1.50 -17.11 -6.68
N LYS A 222 0.34 -17.81 -6.68
CA LYS A 222 -0.57 -17.78 -7.83
C LYS A 222 -1.29 -16.43 -7.98
N ILE A 223 -1.46 -15.70 -6.87
CA ILE A 223 -2.00 -14.33 -6.90
C ILE A 223 -0.99 -13.33 -7.47
N ALA A 224 0.28 -13.51 -7.15
CA ALA A 224 1.36 -12.65 -7.62
C ALA A 224 1.75 -12.96 -9.07
N GLU A 225 0.76 -13.06 -9.95
CA GLU A 225 0.97 -13.23 -11.38
C GLU A 225 1.49 -11.93 -12.02
N ASP A 226 2.30 -12.06 -13.06
CA ASP A 226 2.89 -10.92 -13.77
C ASP A 226 1.81 -10.01 -14.38
N ILE A 227 0.74 -10.61 -14.92
CA ILE A 227 -0.37 -9.89 -15.53
C ILE A 227 -1.71 -10.39 -14.95
N ILE A 228 -2.55 -9.44 -14.57
CA ILE A 228 -3.90 -9.71 -14.11
C ILE A 228 -4.93 -8.92 -14.93
N PHE A 229 -6.12 -9.47 -15.07
CA PHE A 229 -7.22 -8.86 -15.80
C PHE A 229 -8.37 -8.52 -14.84
N LEU A 230 -8.69 -7.24 -14.74
CA LEU A 230 -9.88 -6.75 -14.04
C LEU A 230 -10.92 -6.34 -15.07
N ASN A 231 -12.05 -7.02 -15.10
CA ASN A 231 -12.98 -6.90 -16.22
C ASN A 231 -12.30 -7.21 -17.56
N LYS A 232 -13.04 -7.55 -18.59
CA LYS A 232 -12.52 -7.95 -19.89
C LYS A 232 -11.55 -6.96 -20.55
N ASN A 233 -11.46 -5.72 -20.04
CA ASN A 233 -10.78 -4.60 -20.71
C ASN A 233 -9.66 -3.94 -19.87
N LYS A 234 -9.46 -4.31 -18.61
CA LYS A 234 -8.43 -3.70 -17.76
C LYS A 234 -7.33 -4.71 -17.47
N GLU A 235 -6.16 -4.43 -17.99
CA GLU A 235 -4.96 -5.25 -17.85
C GLU A 235 -3.95 -4.53 -16.96
N TYR A 236 -3.49 -5.23 -15.93
CA TYR A 236 -2.54 -4.72 -14.95
C TYR A 236 -1.29 -5.58 -14.92
N LYS A 237 -0.13 -4.95 -14.87
CA LYS A 237 1.17 -5.60 -14.77
C LYS A 237 1.77 -5.42 -13.39
N LEU A 238 2.32 -6.50 -12.83
CA LEU A 238 3.02 -6.48 -11.56
C LEU A 238 4.28 -5.60 -11.67
N LYS A 239 4.42 -4.64 -10.73
CA LYS A 239 5.54 -3.69 -10.68
C LYS A 239 6.37 -3.81 -9.43
N GLY A 240 5.73 -4.19 -8.32
CA GLY A 240 6.45 -4.31 -7.07
C GLY A 240 5.74 -5.19 -6.07
N ILE A 241 6.53 -5.74 -5.15
CA ILE A 241 6.07 -6.55 -4.03
C ILE A 241 6.78 -6.07 -2.78
N ILE A 242 6.02 -5.90 -1.68
CA ILE A 242 6.59 -5.96 -0.36
C ILE A 242 6.40 -7.37 0.15
N ALA A 243 7.49 -8.06 0.46
CA ALA A 243 7.48 -9.44 0.92
C ALA A 243 8.03 -9.56 2.33
N LEU A 244 7.67 -10.67 2.99
CA LEU A 244 8.09 -11.06 4.32
C LEU A 244 9.00 -12.29 4.22
N PRO A 245 10.34 -12.14 4.32
CA PRO A 245 11.25 -13.26 4.47
C PRO A 245 11.06 -13.98 5.82
N SER A 246 10.67 -13.24 6.84
CA SER A 246 10.35 -13.72 8.18
C SER A 246 9.29 -12.83 8.83
N TYR A 247 8.79 -13.25 9.98
CA TYR A 247 7.72 -12.60 10.72
C TYR A 247 7.87 -11.07 10.90
N ASN A 248 9.12 -10.59 11.09
CA ASN A 248 9.39 -9.20 11.47
C ASN A 248 10.27 -8.46 10.44
N HIS A 249 10.40 -8.99 9.24
CA HIS A 249 11.30 -8.41 8.26
C HIS A 249 10.57 -8.15 6.94
N TYR A 250 10.74 -6.95 6.40
CA TYR A 250 10.19 -6.54 5.11
C TYR A 250 11.29 -6.33 4.10
N ILE A 251 11.09 -6.86 2.91
CA ILE A 251 11.91 -6.58 1.73
C ILE A 251 11.03 -6.01 0.62
N CYS A 252 11.66 -5.31 -0.32
CA CYS A 252 11.00 -4.81 -1.53
C CYS A 252 11.54 -5.54 -2.75
N ILE A 253 10.67 -6.06 -3.60
CA ILE A 253 10.99 -6.68 -4.89
C ILE A 253 10.37 -5.81 -5.96
N ILE A 254 11.13 -5.48 -7.00
CA ILE A 254 10.74 -4.56 -8.05
C ILE A 254 10.92 -5.23 -9.40
N PHE A 255 9.90 -5.14 -10.23
CA PHE A 255 9.87 -5.71 -11.58
C PHE A 255 10.05 -4.59 -12.62
N ASN A 256 11.06 -4.73 -13.47
CA ASN A 256 11.37 -3.77 -14.54
C ASN A 256 11.46 -2.32 -14.00
N PRO A 257 12.36 -2.03 -13.04
CA PRO A 257 12.49 -0.69 -12.50
C PRO A 257 12.83 0.31 -13.60
N MET A 258 12.17 1.47 -13.59
CA MET A 258 12.49 2.58 -14.48
C MET A 258 13.23 3.65 -13.67
N GLY A 259 14.34 4.19 -14.19
CA GLY A 259 15.02 5.32 -13.56
C GLY A 259 16.53 5.36 -13.78
N LYS A 260 17.14 6.49 -13.42
CA LYS A 260 18.58 6.81 -13.59
C LYS A 260 19.53 5.92 -12.79
N TYR A 261 19.03 5.15 -11.84
CA TYR A 261 19.83 4.36 -10.89
C TYR A 261 19.90 2.87 -11.25
N VAL A 262 19.28 2.49 -12.35
CA VAL A 262 19.44 1.15 -12.92
C VAL A 262 20.66 1.23 -13.85
N ASP A 263 21.77 0.71 -13.40
CA ASP A 263 22.99 0.62 -14.19
C ASP A 263 22.71 -0.14 -15.50
N ASP A 264 23.18 0.38 -16.62
CA ASP A 264 23.01 -0.25 -17.93
C ASP A 264 23.60 -1.67 -18.01
N SER A 265 24.58 -1.97 -17.16
CA SER A 265 25.15 -3.32 -17.01
C SER A 265 24.16 -4.35 -16.43
N PHE A 266 23.06 -3.91 -15.81
CA PHE A 266 22.05 -4.76 -15.18
C PHE A 266 20.78 -4.96 -16.02
N LYS A 267 20.72 -4.46 -17.23
CA LYS A 267 19.54 -4.56 -18.13
C LYS A 267 19.11 -6.00 -18.47
N ALA A 268 19.95 -7.00 -18.19
CA ALA A 268 19.60 -8.40 -18.44
C ALA A 268 18.59 -8.97 -17.42
N ASN A 269 18.53 -8.41 -16.20
CA ASN A 269 17.68 -8.89 -15.12
C ASN A 269 16.55 -7.89 -14.87
N ASN A 270 15.34 -8.33 -15.15
CA ASN A 270 14.15 -7.48 -14.99
C ASN A 270 13.62 -7.43 -13.55
N ILE A 271 14.30 -8.09 -12.59
CA ILE A 271 13.89 -8.20 -11.19
C ILE A 271 15.00 -7.72 -10.29
N TYR A 272 14.68 -6.83 -9.37
CA TYR A 272 15.58 -6.28 -8.36
C TYR A 272 14.96 -6.45 -6.99
N TYR A 273 15.80 -6.56 -5.96
CA TYR A 273 15.30 -6.55 -4.60
C TYR A 273 16.13 -5.63 -3.70
N HIS A 274 15.47 -5.14 -2.68
CA HIS A 274 16.07 -4.36 -1.61
C HIS A 274 15.77 -5.05 -0.29
N ASP A 275 16.84 -5.50 0.36
CA ASP A 275 16.79 -5.97 1.74
C ASP A 275 17.65 -5.03 2.58
N GLY A 276 16.99 -4.35 3.49
CA GLY A 276 17.62 -3.41 4.37
C GLY A 276 18.72 -4.04 5.25
N THR A 277 18.77 -5.35 5.48
CA THR A 277 19.75 -6.05 6.33
C THR A 277 20.92 -6.62 5.54
N VAL A 278 20.77 -6.75 4.23
CA VAL A 278 21.75 -7.38 3.33
C VAL A 278 22.32 -6.32 2.37
N ASN A 279 23.50 -6.53 1.86
CA ASN A 279 24.16 -5.70 0.86
C ASN A 279 24.29 -4.19 1.23
N GLY A 280 24.33 -3.88 2.54
CA GLY A 280 24.41 -2.49 3.02
C GLY A 280 23.18 -1.65 2.65
N GLY A 281 22.02 -2.29 2.43
CA GLY A 281 20.78 -1.62 2.04
C GLY A 281 20.77 -1.11 0.61
N LYS A 282 21.61 -1.66 -0.26
CA LYS A 282 21.57 -1.35 -1.69
C LYS A 282 20.52 -2.19 -2.38
N ILE A 283 19.93 -1.63 -3.43
CA ILE A 283 19.11 -2.42 -4.34
C ILE A 283 20.05 -3.25 -5.23
N VAL A 284 19.76 -4.52 -5.37
CA VAL A 284 20.58 -5.46 -6.15
C VAL A 284 19.70 -6.22 -7.14
N PRO A 285 20.24 -6.54 -8.32
CA PRO A 285 19.55 -7.42 -9.27
C PRO A 285 19.45 -8.82 -8.70
N LEU A 286 18.33 -9.47 -8.96
CA LEU A 286 18.19 -10.90 -8.70
C LEU A 286 18.93 -11.67 -9.80
N ASN A 287 19.68 -12.72 -9.43
CA ASN A 287 20.34 -13.55 -10.41
C ASN A 287 19.32 -14.26 -11.32
N ILE A 288 19.71 -14.50 -12.58
CA ILE A 288 18.82 -15.12 -13.58
C ILE A 288 18.28 -16.49 -13.12
N ASP A 289 19.11 -17.24 -12.39
CA ASP A 289 18.77 -18.58 -11.90
C ASP A 289 18.01 -18.58 -10.58
N GLU A 290 17.79 -17.40 -9.98
CA GLU A 290 17.07 -17.25 -8.71
C GLU A 290 15.61 -16.90 -8.94
N ASP A 291 14.71 -17.66 -8.32
CA ASP A 291 13.28 -17.32 -8.29
C ASP A 291 13.02 -16.32 -7.15
N TRP A 292 12.43 -15.16 -7.49
CA TRP A 292 12.05 -14.15 -6.50
C TRP A 292 11.13 -14.69 -5.40
N LYS A 293 10.41 -15.78 -5.66
CA LYS A 293 9.56 -16.48 -4.69
C LYS A 293 10.34 -17.05 -3.51
N ASN A 294 11.65 -17.22 -3.65
CA ASN A 294 12.53 -17.67 -2.57
C ASN A 294 12.92 -16.54 -1.62
N LEU A 295 12.74 -15.27 -2.00
CA LEU A 295 13.11 -14.13 -1.19
C LEU A 295 12.15 -13.88 -0.01
N GLY A 296 10.88 -14.26 -0.14
CA GLY A 296 9.89 -14.09 0.92
C GLY A 296 8.46 -14.28 0.45
N ILE A 297 7.52 -14.25 1.39
CA ILE A 297 6.09 -14.39 1.08
C ILE A 297 5.53 -13.00 0.77
N PRO A 298 4.85 -12.80 -0.37
CA PRO A 298 4.21 -11.53 -0.69
C PRO A 298 3.23 -11.09 0.41
N TYR A 299 3.28 -9.80 0.72
CA TYR A 299 2.38 -9.16 1.68
C TYR A 299 1.59 -8.01 1.04
N ILE A 300 2.26 -7.19 0.23
CA ILE A 300 1.62 -6.17 -0.61
C ILE A 300 2.06 -6.39 -2.05
N LEU A 301 1.12 -6.41 -2.96
CA LEU A 301 1.34 -6.48 -4.40
C LEU A 301 0.93 -5.16 -5.04
N VAL A 302 1.76 -4.64 -5.94
CA VAL A 302 1.52 -3.39 -6.65
C VAL A 302 1.49 -3.66 -8.14
N TYR A 303 0.39 -3.32 -8.74
CA TYR A 303 0.15 -3.46 -10.17
C TYR A 303 -0.07 -2.10 -10.83
N GLU A 304 0.42 -1.95 -12.04
CA GLU A 304 0.23 -0.78 -12.90
C GLU A 304 -0.71 -1.12 -14.06
N LEU A 305 -1.65 -0.24 -14.34
CA LEU A 305 -2.57 -0.35 -15.48
C LEU A 305 -1.77 -0.16 -16.79
N ILE A 306 -1.77 -1.17 -17.65
CA ILE A 306 -1.07 -1.14 -18.95
C ILE A 306 -2.01 -1.08 -20.13
N LYS A 307 -3.30 -1.41 -19.94
CA LYS A 307 -4.32 -1.36 -20.99
C LYS A 307 -5.65 -0.87 -20.42
N ILE A 308 -6.24 0.09 -21.08
CA ILE A 308 -7.53 0.72 -20.76
C ILE A 308 -8.66 0.10 -21.56
#